data_88443f3a66d9dca15566c27a9c2019bc
#
_entry.id   88443f3a66d9dca15566c27a9c2019bc
#
_cell.length_a   1.000
_cell.length_b   1.000
_cell.length_c   1.000
_cell.angle_alpha   90.00
_cell.angle_beta   90.00
_cell.angle_gamma   90.00
#
_symmetry.space_group_name_H-M   'P 1'
#
loop_
_entity.id
_entity.type
_entity.pdbx_description
1 polymer ?
#
loop_
_entity_poly.entity_id
_entity_poly.type
_entity_poly.pdbx_seq_one_letter_code
_entity_poly.pdbx_strand_id
1 'polypeptide(L)'
;LTYSRFYGDDVLDFSWDDSEQTSNTNVNIQSDFSTRINWPWGNHTNGLTWRWIISPEVVAKTFYSNSRYRFDFDLSFQDSDTYTYADSTVTYFTNFNFEIYDIIKDNTLETEVNWKATENQEVTSGFQIKNVDFDLGMVFGIINQDTSITYTPLSLKNNTREVSFFLQDKWDASDKLKLQAGLRATDYNLHNNIYLDPRLSLKWNYSDNVALKLNWGHYHQFLTTANGQDENLRLV
;
A
#
# COMPACT_ATOMS: atom_id res chain seq x y z
N LEU A 1 12.81 -1.06 24.63
CA LEU A 1 11.81 -0.34 23.84
C LEU A 1 12.51 0.43 22.73
N THR A 2 12.06 0.26 21.48
CA THR A 2 12.61 0.94 20.31
C THR A 2 11.45 1.57 19.54
N TYR A 3 11.60 2.82 19.17
CA TYR A 3 10.71 3.53 18.27
C TYR A 3 11.43 3.83 16.97
N SER A 4 10.78 3.60 15.85
CA SER A 4 11.25 3.94 14.51
C SER A 4 10.18 4.72 13.76
N ARG A 5 10.61 5.68 12.95
CA ARG A 5 9.73 6.46 12.09
C ARG A 5 10.38 6.66 10.74
N PHE A 6 9.59 6.46 9.71
CA PHE A 6 9.89 6.88 8.35
C PHE A 6 8.81 7.84 7.88
N TYR A 7 9.21 8.91 7.22
CA TYR A 7 8.34 9.89 6.60
C TYR A 7 8.98 10.33 5.28
N GLY A 8 8.27 10.22 4.19
CA GLY A 8 8.67 10.71 2.90
C GLY A 8 7.43 11.08 2.10
N ASP A 9 7.36 12.33 1.69
CA ASP A 9 6.38 12.83 0.73
C ASP A 9 7.13 13.51 -0.41
N ASP A 10 6.76 13.16 -1.62
CA ASP A 10 7.26 13.75 -2.84
C ASP A 10 6.07 14.30 -3.65
N VAL A 11 6.33 15.27 -4.49
CA VAL A 11 5.35 15.82 -5.41
C VAL A 11 6.00 16.21 -6.73
N LEU A 12 5.37 15.82 -7.83
CA LEU A 12 5.63 16.37 -9.14
C LEU A 12 4.48 17.32 -9.46
N ASP A 13 4.77 18.61 -9.58
CA ASP A 13 3.81 19.64 -9.96
C ASP A 13 4.31 20.29 -11.27
N PHE A 14 3.51 20.20 -12.30
CA PHE A 14 3.85 20.70 -13.61
C PHE A 14 2.66 21.46 -14.17
N SER A 15 2.88 22.69 -14.63
CA SER A 15 1.86 23.52 -15.28
C SER A 15 2.37 24.10 -16.58
N TRP A 16 1.48 24.24 -17.52
CA TRP A 16 1.71 24.93 -18.78
C TRP A 16 0.51 25.80 -19.10
N ASP A 17 0.78 27.06 -19.40
CA ASP A 17 -0.20 28.06 -19.76
C ASP A 17 0.13 28.60 -21.15
N ASP A 18 -0.89 28.81 -21.96
CA ASP A 18 -0.80 29.45 -23.26
C ASP A 18 -1.92 30.47 -23.41
N SER A 19 -1.66 31.57 -24.14
CA SER A 19 -2.61 32.65 -24.33
C SER A 19 -2.45 33.22 -25.74
N GLU A 20 -3.54 33.29 -26.48
CA GLU A 20 -3.60 33.86 -27.82
C GLU A 20 -4.62 35.02 -27.87
N GLN A 21 -4.25 36.08 -28.55
CA GLN A 21 -5.11 37.23 -28.73
C GLN A 21 -5.32 37.53 -30.21
N THR A 22 -6.59 37.59 -30.64
CA THR A 22 -6.99 37.91 -31.99
C THR A 22 -7.95 39.09 -31.98
N SER A 23 -7.72 40.07 -32.84
CA SER A 23 -8.56 41.29 -32.97
C SER A 23 -9.07 41.48 -34.39
N ASN A 24 -10.32 41.85 -34.52
CA ASN A 24 -10.88 42.35 -35.75
C ASN A 24 -11.66 43.69 -35.48
N THR A 25 -12.28 44.27 -36.50
CA THR A 25 -12.91 45.61 -36.43
C THR A 25 -13.98 45.69 -35.33
N ASN A 26 -14.60 44.60 -34.90
CA ASN A 26 -15.77 44.59 -34.02
C ASN A 26 -15.60 43.82 -32.72
N VAL A 27 -14.56 42.97 -32.60
CA VAL A 27 -14.36 42.11 -31.42
C VAL A 27 -12.90 41.85 -31.22
N ASN A 28 -12.48 41.88 -29.95
CA ASN A 28 -11.23 41.32 -29.49
C ASN A 28 -11.53 39.97 -28.82
N ILE A 29 -10.78 38.95 -29.20
CA ILE A 29 -10.90 37.59 -28.64
C ILE A 29 -9.59 37.29 -27.92
N GLN A 30 -9.69 36.90 -26.68
CA GLN A 30 -8.58 36.36 -25.90
C GLN A 30 -8.93 34.92 -25.56
N SER A 31 -8.05 33.98 -25.97
CA SER A 31 -8.15 32.57 -25.68
C SER A 31 -7.02 32.19 -24.72
N ASP A 32 -7.37 31.70 -23.57
CA ASP A 32 -6.44 31.28 -22.54
C ASP A 32 -6.61 29.76 -22.30
N PHE A 33 -5.51 29.03 -22.34
CA PHE A 33 -5.45 27.61 -22.07
C PHE A 33 -4.45 27.30 -20.97
N SER A 34 -4.84 26.48 -19.99
CA SER A 34 -3.94 26.00 -18.96
C SER A 34 -4.07 24.51 -18.73
N THR A 35 -2.93 23.89 -18.46
CA THR A 35 -2.83 22.48 -18.08
C THR A 35 -2.03 22.38 -16.79
N ARG A 36 -2.52 21.59 -15.84
CA ARG A 36 -1.80 21.29 -14.63
C ARG A 36 -1.82 19.79 -14.37
N ILE A 37 -0.65 19.26 -14.04
CA ILE A 37 -0.44 17.90 -13.50
C ILE A 37 0.11 18.07 -12.10
N ASN A 38 -0.58 17.51 -11.11
CA ASN A 38 -0.13 17.45 -9.74
C ASN A 38 -0.12 15.98 -9.32
N TRP A 39 1.06 15.48 -8.97
CA TRP A 39 1.28 14.07 -8.68
C TRP A 39 2.02 13.91 -7.34
N PRO A 40 1.31 14.02 -6.22
CA PRO A 40 1.87 13.74 -4.91
C PRO A 40 1.84 12.25 -4.59
N TRP A 41 2.91 11.75 -3.98
CA TRP A 41 2.96 10.42 -3.40
C TRP A 41 3.78 10.43 -2.11
N GLY A 42 3.53 9.47 -1.22
CA GLY A 42 4.27 9.42 0.03
C GLY A 42 4.00 8.20 0.86
N ASN A 43 4.95 7.95 1.75
CA ASN A 43 4.90 6.88 2.72
C ASN A 43 5.19 7.39 4.12
N HIS A 44 4.33 7.03 5.07
CA HIS A 44 4.55 7.28 6.48
C HIS A 44 4.52 5.94 7.22
N THR A 45 5.55 5.67 8.00
CA THR A 45 5.59 4.46 8.83
C THR A 45 6.09 4.81 10.22
N ASN A 46 5.37 4.32 11.23
CA ASN A 46 5.78 4.36 12.62
C ASN A 46 5.84 2.93 13.14
N GLY A 47 6.89 2.61 13.87
CA GLY A 47 7.08 1.30 14.49
C GLY A 47 7.47 1.44 15.95
N LEU A 48 6.85 0.64 16.79
CA LEU A 48 7.18 0.51 18.20
C LEU A 48 7.48 -0.95 18.52
N THR A 49 8.68 -1.23 18.98
CA THR A 49 9.09 -2.57 19.39
C THR A 49 9.37 -2.59 20.89
N TRP A 50 8.71 -3.48 21.59
CA TRP A 50 8.98 -3.77 22.98
C TRP A 50 9.52 -5.20 23.10
N ARG A 51 10.72 -5.33 23.64
CA ARG A 51 11.35 -6.59 23.95
C ARG A 51 11.41 -6.79 25.44
N TRP A 52 10.97 -7.95 25.92
CA TRP A 52 10.95 -8.33 27.31
C TRP A 52 11.72 -9.66 27.49
N ILE A 53 12.76 -9.63 28.28
CA ILE A 53 13.51 -10.82 28.69
C ILE A 53 12.86 -11.35 29.96
N ILE A 54 12.10 -12.44 29.83
CA ILE A 54 11.33 -13.07 30.93
C ILE A 54 12.26 -13.95 31.75
N SER A 55 13.10 -14.73 31.07
CA SER A 55 14.17 -15.52 31.67
C SER A 55 15.34 -15.62 30.66
N PRO A 56 16.49 -16.21 31.03
CA PRO A 56 17.56 -16.46 30.06
C PRO A 56 17.13 -17.29 28.84
N GLU A 57 16.11 -18.14 29.04
CA GLU A 57 15.59 -19.01 27.97
C GLU A 57 14.38 -18.46 27.24
N VAL A 58 13.69 -17.44 27.81
CA VAL A 58 12.40 -16.93 27.28
C VAL A 58 12.47 -15.43 27.01
N VAL A 59 12.28 -15.07 25.77
CA VAL A 59 12.21 -13.68 25.33
C VAL A 59 10.89 -13.44 24.60
N ALA A 60 10.14 -12.42 25.02
CA ALA A 60 8.98 -11.94 24.31
C ALA A 60 9.30 -10.64 23.55
N LYS A 61 8.71 -10.48 22.38
CA LYS A 61 8.81 -9.28 21.56
C LYS A 61 7.42 -8.91 21.07
N THR A 62 7.02 -7.68 21.31
CA THR A 62 5.81 -7.10 20.75
C THR A 62 6.20 -5.98 19.80
N PHE A 63 5.65 -6.02 18.60
CA PHE A 63 5.83 -5.03 17.56
C PHE A 63 4.47 -4.45 17.19
N TYR A 64 4.38 -3.14 17.19
CA TYR A 64 3.26 -2.41 16.61
C TYR A 64 3.75 -1.52 15.50
N SER A 65 3.08 -1.54 14.35
CA SER A 65 3.34 -0.62 13.26
C SER A 65 2.05 0.02 12.77
N ASN A 66 2.19 1.27 12.38
CA ASN A 66 1.21 2.02 11.62
C ASN A 66 1.89 2.58 10.39
N SER A 67 1.38 2.25 9.21
CA SER A 67 1.88 2.80 7.96
C SER A 67 0.74 3.35 7.11
N ARG A 68 1.08 4.35 6.30
CA ARG A 68 0.19 4.93 5.30
C ARG A 68 0.98 5.12 4.02
N TYR A 69 0.51 4.52 2.95
CA TYR A 69 0.84 4.86 1.58
C TYR A 69 -0.22 5.80 1.03
N ARG A 70 0.21 6.81 0.28
CA ARG A 70 -0.66 7.71 -0.48
C ARG A 70 -0.07 7.91 -1.86
N PHE A 71 -0.92 7.86 -2.85
CA PHE A 71 -0.67 8.21 -4.23
C PHE A 71 -1.88 8.97 -4.74
N ASP A 72 -1.66 10.16 -5.30
CA ASP A 72 -2.69 10.90 -6.01
C ASP A 72 -2.11 11.35 -7.35
N PHE A 73 -2.95 11.43 -8.34
CA PHE A 73 -2.63 11.98 -9.66
C PHE A 73 -3.80 12.87 -10.08
N ASP A 74 -3.54 14.15 -10.17
CA ASP A 74 -4.50 15.15 -10.60
C ASP A 74 -4.07 15.75 -11.95
N LEU A 75 -4.94 15.69 -12.92
CA LEU A 75 -4.79 16.32 -14.22
C LEU A 75 -5.95 17.29 -14.43
N SER A 76 -5.65 18.55 -14.68
CA SER A 76 -6.65 19.55 -15.02
C SER A 76 -6.31 20.27 -16.32
N PHE A 77 -7.35 20.50 -17.11
CA PHE A 77 -7.32 21.37 -18.27
C PHE A 77 -8.35 22.47 -18.08
N GLN A 78 -7.94 23.68 -18.36
CA GLN A 78 -8.83 24.81 -18.36
C GLN A 78 -8.66 25.54 -19.69
N ASP A 79 -9.77 25.79 -20.35
CA ASP A 79 -9.87 26.56 -21.59
C ASP A 79 -10.88 27.71 -21.39
N SER A 80 -10.52 28.91 -21.79
CA SER A 80 -11.41 30.06 -21.71
C SER A 80 -11.25 31.03 -22.88
N ASP A 81 -12.36 31.37 -23.51
CA ASP A 81 -12.44 32.36 -24.55
C ASP A 81 -13.18 33.60 -24.07
N THR A 82 -12.53 34.74 -24.10
CA THR A 82 -13.11 36.02 -23.74
C THR A 82 -13.30 36.91 -24.98
N TYR A 83 -14.54 37.23 -25.28
CA TYR A 83 -14.97 38.09 -26.39
C TYR A 83 -15.28 39.47 -25.85
N THR A 84 -14.51 40.48 -26.28
CA THR A 84 -14.72 41.87 -25.89
C THR A 84 -15.24 42.67 -27.09
N TYR A 85 -16.48 43.14 -26.99
CA TYR A 85 -17.16 44.05 -27.91
C TYR A 85 -17.06 45.49 -27.42
N ALA A 86 -17.55 46.46 -28.19
CA ALA A 86 -17.50 47.89 -27.82
C ALA A 86 -18.23 48.22 -26.51
N ASP A 87 -19.28 47.44 -26.16
CA ASP A 87 -20.21 47.72 -25.06
C ASP A 87 -20.41 46.52 -24.13
N SER A 88 -19.78 45.37 -24.39
CA SER A 88 -19.96 44.15 -23.62
C SER A 88 -18.75 43.22 -23.68
N THR A 89 -18.62 42.35 -22.66
CA THR A 89 -17.65 41.28 -22.61
C THR A 89 -18.36 39.99 -22.23
N VAL A 90 -18.05 38.91 -22.95
CA VAL A 90 -18.58 37.58 -22.68
C VAL A 90 -17.40 36.59 -22.60
N THR A 91 -17.35 35.79 -21.55
CA THR A 91 -16.35 34.76 -21.37
C THR A 91 -17.00 33.38 -21.37
N TYR A 92 -16.50 32.50 -22.19
CA TYR A 92 -16.81 31.06 -22.18
C TYR A 92 -15.65 30.31 -21.56
N PHE A 93 -15.93 29.34 -20.70
CA PHE A 93 -14.89 28.50 -20.09
C PHE A 93 -15.32 27.06 -20.05
N THR A 94 -14.32 26.18 -20.09
CA THR A 94 -14.47 24.75 -19.87
C THR A 94 -13.30 24.29 -19.01
N ASN A 95 -13.61 23.64 -17.89
CA ASN A 95 -12.64 22.97 -17.02
C ASN A 95 -12.89 21.48 -17.06
N PHE A 96 -11.83 20.72 -17.31
CA PHE A 96 -11.79 19.28 -17.18
C PHE A 96 -10.83 18.89 -16.05
N ASN A 97 -11.30 18.02 -15.17
CA ASN A 97 -10.49 17.49 -14.07
C ASN A 97 -10.54 15.97 -14.11
N PHE A 98 -9.37 15.36 -13.95
CA PHE A 98 -9.20 13.94 -13.80
C PHE A 98 -8.32 13.66 -12.58
N GLU A 99 -8.83 12.84 -11.65
CA GLU A 99 -8.16 12.48 -10.41
C GLU A 99 -8.13 10.95 -10.28
N ILE A 100 -6.95 10.42 -9.94
CA ILE A 100 -6.79 9.05 -9.43
C ILE A 100 -6.15 9.17 -8.06
N TYR A 101 -6.72 8.47 -7.07
CA TYR A 101 -6.13 8.40 -5.75
C TYR A 101 -6.07 6.96 -5.24
N ASP A 102 -5.03 6.66 -4.47
CA ASP A 102 -4.84 5.37 -3.78
C ASP A 102 -4.25 5.64 -2.40
N ILE A 103 -5.02 5.30 -1.36
CA ILE A 103 -4.62 5.45 0.03
C ILE A 103 -4.72 4.10 0.71
N ILE A 104 -3.57 3.58 1.16
CA ILE A 104 -3.50 2.33 1.92
C ILE A 104 -2.99 2.65 3.33
N LYS A 105 -3.73 2.21 4.34
CA LYS A 105 -3.32 2.30 5.75
C LYS A 105 -3.22 0.91 6.33
N ASP A 106 -2.09 0.59 6.92
CA ASP A 106 -1.82 -0.69 7.58
C ASP A 106 -1.53 -0.45 9.06
N ASN A 107 -2.25 -1.18 9.91
CA ASN A 107 -2.03 -1.23 11.34
C ASN A 107 -1.77 -2.68 11.73
N THR A 108 -0.56 -2.98 12.15
CA THR A 108 -0.13 -4.33 12.52
C THR A 108 0.34 -4.37 13.97
N LEU A 109 -0.23 -5.29 14.73
CA LEU A 109 0.25 -5.70 16.05
C LEU A 109 0.70 -7.16 15.97
N GLU A 110 1.95 -7.42 16.35
CA GLU A 110 2.49 -8.78 16.42
C GLU A 110 3.16 -8.99 17.78
N THR A 111 2.92 -10.15 18.37
CA THR A 111 3.62 -10.60 19.57
C THR A 111 4.20 -11.96 19.32
N GLU A 112 5.46 -12.12 19.65
CA GLU A 112 6.27 -13.32 19.46
C GLU A 112 6.94 -13.68 20.78
N VAL A 113 6.96 -14.96 21.12
CA VAL A 113 7.69 -15.52 22.25
C VAL A 113 8.67 -16.55 21.71
N ASN A 114 9.93 -16.35 21.99
CA ASN A 114 11.01 -17.26 21.68
C ASN A 114 11.40 -17.96 22.97
N TRP A 115 11.33 -19.28 22.98
CA TRP A 115 11.67 -20.14 24.10
C TRP A 115 12.76 -21.14 23.70
N LYS A 116 13.91 -21.00 24.32
CA LYS A 116 14.99 -21.98 24.23
C LYS A 116 14.64 -23.18 25.14
N ALA A 117 13.87 -24.13 24.60
CA ALA A 117 13.34 -25.28 25.36
C ALA A 117 14.43 -26.21 25.84
N THR A 118 15.50 -26.36 25.04
CA THR A 118 16.74 -27.10 25.39
C THR A 118 17.93 -26.38 24.75
N GLU A 119 19.14 -26.89 24.96
CA GLU A 119 20.33 -26.35 24.27
C GLU A 119 20.23 -26.47 22.73
N ASN A 120 19.50 -27.49 22.27
CA ASN A 120 19.39 -27.83 20.85
C ASN A 120 18.02 -27.53 20.26
N GLN A 121 17.10 -26.96 21.03
CA GLN A 121 15.72 -26.74 20.58
C GLN A 121 15.22 -25.35 20.96
N GLU A 122 14.70 -24.64 19.97
CA GLU A 122 14.11 -23.31 20.10
C GLU A 122 12.70 -23.31 19.52
N VAL A 123 11.72 -22.99 20.35
CA VAL A 123 10.32 -22.87 19.97
C VAL A 123 9.94 -21.40 19.89
N THR A 124 9.37 -21.02 18.76
CA THR A 124 8.80 -19.67 18.54
C THR A 124 7.31 -19.79 18.39
N SER A 125 6.56 -19.03 19.15
CA SER A 125 5.11 -18.91 19.00
C SER A 125 4.67 -17.46 19.04
N GLY A 126 3.56 -17.15 18.40
CA GLY A 126 3.05 -15.80 18.44
C GLY A 126 1.72 -15.62 17.73
N PHE A 127 1.25 -14.40 17.78
CA PHE A 127 0.06 -13.97 17.05
C PHE A 127 0.30 -12.64 16.35
N GLN A 128 -0.47 -12.39 15.31
CA GLN A 128 -0.49 -11.14 14.58
C GLN A 128 -1.94 -10.73 14.31
N ILE A 129 -2.21 -9.44 14.49
CA ILE A 129 -3.45 -8.80 14.04
C ILE A 129 -3.04 -7.71 13.08
N LYS A 130 -3.54 -7.78 11.85
CA LYS A 130 -3.27 -6.81 10.80
C LYS A 130 -4.59 -6.27 10.26
N ASN A 131 -4.76 -4.95 10.28
CA ASN A 131 -5.89 -4.26 9.67
C ASN A 131 -5.37 -3.39 8.52
N VAL A 132 -5.97 -3.54 7.35
CA VAL A 132 -5.62 -2.73 6.17
C VAL A 132 -6.86 -2.04 5.65
N ASP A 133 -6.80 -0.72 5.58
CA ASP A 133 -7.80 0.13 4.96
C ASP A 133 -7.33 0.52 3.56
N PHE A 134 -8.20 0.32 2.57
CA PHE A 134 -8.02 0.73 1.18
C PHE A 134 -9.04 1.80 0.85
N ASP A 135 -8.59 2.86 0.19
CA ASP A 135 -9.44 3.89 -0.35
C ASP A 135 -8.83 4.32 -1.69
N LEU A 136 -9.38 3.78 -2.78
CA LEU A 136 -8.91 4.08 -4.12
C LEU A 136 -10.07 4.50 -5.00
N GLY A 137 -9.80 5.45 -5.88
CA GLY A 137 -10.84 5.97 -6.75
C GLY A 137 -10.30 6.68 -7.97
N MET A 138 -11.23 6.93 -8.89
CA MET A 138 -11.02 7.67 -10.10
C MET A 138 -12.21 8.62 -10.30
N VAL A 139 -11.94 9.87 -10.54
CA VAL A 139 -12.96 10.91 -10.67
C VAL A 139 -12.71 11.69 -11.96
N PHE A 140 -13.75 11.95 -12.70
CA PHE A 140 -13.77 12.88 -13.83
C PHE A 140 -14.71 14.02 -13.53
N GLY A 141 -14.30 15.24 -13.83
CA GLY A 141 -15.13 16.44 -13.73
C GLY A 141 -15.08 17.26 -14.99
N ILE A 142 -16.24 17.76 -15.42
CA ILE A 142 -16.36 18.77 -16.48
C ILE A 142 -17.26 19.88 -15.95
N ILE A 143 -16.75 21.09 -16.00
CA ILE A 143 -17.47 22.30 -15.58
C ILE A 143 -17.38 23.33 -16.70
N ASN A 144 -18.52 23.84 -17.15
CA ASN A 144 -18.61 24.99 -18.03
C ASN A 144 -19.72 25.95 -17.52
N GLN A 145 -20.04 27.03 -18.23
CA GLN A 145 -21.05 28.00 -17.78
C GLN A 145 -22.41 27.40 -17.46
N ASP A 146 -22.82 26.38 -18.20
CA ASP A 146 -24.19 25.85 -18.16
C ASP A 146 -24.28 24.50 -17.43
N THR A 147 -23.13 23.82 -17.24
CA THR A 147 -23.13 22.42 -16.80
C THR A 147 -21.95 22.12 -15.86
N SER A 148 -22.23 21.38 -14.81
CA SER A 148 -21.23 20.78 -13.93
C SER A 148 -21.55 19.29 -13.82
N ILE A 149 -20.66 18.45 -14.33
CA ILE A 149 -20.79 17.00 -14.32
C ILE A 149 -19.58 16.43 -13.58
N THR A 150 -19.85 15.57 -12.60
CA THR A 150 -18.82 14.75 -11.95
C THR A 150 -19.21 13.29 -12.11
N TYR A 151 -18.28 12.50 -12.59
CA TYR A 151 -18.45 11.07 -12.79
C TYR A 151 -17.34 10.30 -12.05
N THR A 152 -17.73 9.33 -11.24
CA THR A 152 -16.79 8.52 -10.44
C THR A 152 -16.88 7.07 -10.92
N PRO A 153 -16.13 6.68 -11.97
CA PRO A 153 -16.19 5.33 -12.55
C PRO A 153 -15.62 4.26 -11.62
N LEU A 154 -14.75 4.63 -10.70
CA LEU A 154 -14.16 3.74 -9.71
C LEU A 154 -14.17 4.42 -8.35
N SER A 155 -14.76 3.74 -7.37
CA SER A 155 -14.66 4.08 -5.96
C SER A 155 -14.66 2.78 -5.19
N LEU A 156 -13.52 2.40 -4.66
CA LEU A 156 -13.35 1.20 -3.86
C LEU A 156 -12.83 1.59 -2.48
N LYS A 157 -13.67 1.36 -1.48
CA LYS A 157 -13.30 1.52 -0.09
C LYS A 157 -13.54 0.23 0.65
N ASN A 158 -12.50 -0.35 1.20
CA ASN A 158 -12.59 -1.62 1.90
C ASN A 158 -11.67 -1.64 3.13
N ASN A 159 -12.07 -2.44 4.12
CA ASN A 159 -11.28 -2.73 5.30
C ASN A 159 -11.09 -4.24 5.39
N THR A 160 -9.86 -4.67 5.53
CA THR A 160 -9.52 -6.08 5.71
C THR A 160 -8.82 -6.29 7.04
N ARG A 161 -9.09 -7.45 7.65
CA ARG A 161 -8.46 -7.86 8.90
C ARG A 161 -7.95 -9.29 8.77
N GLU A 162 -6.69 -9.45 9.10
CA GLU A 162 -6.03 -10.74 9.23
C GLU A 162 -5.70 -10.97 10.71
N VAL A 163 -6.10 -12.13 11.24
CA VAL A 163 -5.70 -12.60 12.58
C VAL A 163 -4.97 -13.91 12.40
N SER A 164 -3.72 -13.97 12.82
CA SER A 164 -2.88 -15.15 12.65
C SER A 164 -2.29 -15.62 13.96
N PHE A 165 -2.20 -16.93 14.12
CA PHE A 165 -1.40 -17.59 15.14
C PHE A 165 -0.34 -18.44 14.47
N PHE A 166 0.86 -18.47 15.02
CA PHE A 166 1.93 -19.29 14.50
C PHE A 166 2.72 -19.98 15.60
N LEU A 167 3.20 -21.16 15.25
CA LEU A 167 4.10 -21.97 16.07
C LEU A 167 5.19 -22.52 15.16
N GLN A 168 6.42 -22.45 15.61
CA GLN A 168 7.58 -22.96 14.91
C GLN A 168 8.53 -23.61 15.90
N ASP A 169 9.07 -24.76 15.54
CA ASP A 169 10.11 -25.44 16.27
C ASP A 169 11.36 -25.57 15.40
N LYS A 170 12.48 -25.14 15.93
CA LYS A 170 13.79 -25.25 15.32
C LYS A 170 14.62 -26.19 16.20
N TRP A 171 15.06 -27.28 15.62
CA TRP A 171 15.77 -28.37 16.32
C TRP A 171 17.09 -28.65 15.64
N ASP A 172 18.20 -28.53 16.41
CA ASP A 172 19.52 -28.98 16.06
C ASP A 172 19.61 -30.47 16.44
N ALA A 173 19.10 -31.37 15.55
CA ALA A 173 18.99 -32.80 15.80
C ALA A 173 20.36 -33.49 15.96
N SER A 174 21.40 -32.90 15.36
CA SER A 174 22.81 -33.25 15.54
C SER A 174 23.70 -32.10 15.05
N ASP A 175 25.01 -32.18 15.24
CA ASP A 175 25.99 -31.22 14.72
C ASP A 175 25.88 -31.04 13.21
N LYS A 176 25.38 -32.05 12.51
CA LYS A 176 25.23 -32.03 11.03
C LYS A 176 23.81 -31.76 10.55
N LEU A 177 22.80 -31.98 11.40
CA LEU A 177 21.41 -31.95 10.97
C LEU A 177 20.61 -30.95 11.78
N LYS A 178 20.05 -29.93 11.08
CA LYS A 178 19.10 -28.95 11.62
C LYS A 178 17.76 -29.08 10.92
N LEU A 179 16.71 -29.12 11.70
CA LEU A 179 15.33 -29.20 11.25
C LEU A 179 14.56 -27.98 11.73
N GLN A 180 13.60 -27.56 10.96
CA GLN A 180 12.65 -26.53 11.37
C GLN A 180 11.28 -26.90 10.81
N ALA A 181 10.28 -26.94 11.68
CA ALA A 181 8.90 -27.14 11.32
C ALA A 181 8.06 -26.00 11.87
N GLY A 182 7.08 -25.55 11.12
CA GLY A 182 6.19 -24.47 11.54
C GLY A 182 4.82 -24.59 10.94
N LEU A 183 3.85 -24.02 11.61
CA LEU A 183 2.47 -23.87 11.14
C LEU A 183 1.98 -22.46 11.48
N ARG A 184 1.36 -21.81 10.51
CA ARG A 184 0.60 -20.57 10.71
C ARG A 184 -0.85 -20.84 10.35
N ALA A 185 -1.76 -20.39 11.18
CA ALA A 185 -3.19 -20.38 10.94
C ALA A 185 -3.66 -18.93 10.85
N THR A 186 -4.33 -18.57 9.76
CA THR A 186 -4.81 -17.21 9.50
C THR A 186 -6.30 -17.20 9.25
N ASP A 187 -7.02 -16.37 10.00
CA ASP A 187 -8.39 -15.95 9.74
C ASP A 187 -8.36 -14.62 8.97
N TYR A 188 -9.07 -14.58 7.83
CA TYR A 188 -9.19 -13.41 6.98
C TYR A 188 -10.65 -13.00 6.88
N ASN A 189 -11.01 -11.79 7.29
CA ASN A 189 -12.40 -11.38 7.50
C ASN A 189 -13.29 -11.37 6.26
N LEU A 190 -12.73 -11.38 5.04
CA LEU A 190 -13.50 -11.45 3.81
C LEU A 190 -13.83 -12.89 3.39
N HIS A 191 -13.28 -13.89 4.07
CA HIS A 191 -13.51 -15.30 3.81
C HIS A 191 -13.90 -16.03 5.09
N ASN A 192 -14.77 -17.03 4.99
CA ASN A 192 -15.20 -17.83 6.12
C ASN A 192 -14.33 -19.08 6.37
N ASN A 193 -13.06 -19.02 6.00
CA ASN A 193 -12.14 -20.15 6.11
C ASN A 193 -10.91 -19.77 6.92
N ILE A 194 -10.38 -20.72 7.68
CA ILE A 194 -9.05 -20.62 8.28
C ILE A 194 -8.03 -21.19 7.29
N TYR A 195 -7.02 -20.41 7.00
CA TYR A 195 -5.91 -20.77 6.11
C TYR A 195 -4.77 -21.33 6.91
N LEU A 196 -4.23 -22.46 6.47
CA LEU A 196 -3.11 -23.14 7.15
C LEU A 196 -1.87 -23.10 6.26
N ASP A 197 -0.77 -22.60 6.81
CA ASP A 197 0.52 -22.44 6.13
C ASP A 197 1.59 -23.30 6.85
N PRO A 198 1.68 -24.59 6.53
CA PRO A 198 2.77 -25.45 7.02
C PRO A 198 4.09 -25.10 6.33
N ARG A 199 5.18 -25.19 7.09
CA ARG A 199 6.54 -24.90 6.64
C ARG A 199 7.50 -25.93 7.19
N LEU A 200 8.41 -26.39 6.33
CA LEU A 200 9.46 -27.34 6.70
C LEU A 200 10.79 -26.87 6.11
N SER A 201 11.84 -26.94 6.91
CA SER A 201 13.19 -26.67 6.47
C SER A 201 14.12 -27.73 7.03
N LEU A 202 15.07 -28.16 6.21
CA LEU A 202 16.14 -29.09 6.57
C LEU A 202 17.46 -28.48 6.10
N LYS A 203 18.45 -28.51 6.99
CA LYS A 203 19.84 -28.22 6.65
C LYS A 203 20.68 -29.38 7.07
N TRP A 204 21.41 -29.99 6.12
CA TRP A 204 22.35 -31.10 6.37
C TRP A 204 23.75 -30.68 5.95
N ASN A 205 24.66 -30.60 6.92
CA ASN A 205 26.06 -30.35 6.70
C ASN A 205 26.74 -31.72 6.34
N TYR A 206 26.84 -32.02 5.04
CA TYR A 206 27.44 -33.25 4.55
C TYR A 206 28.92 -33.34 4.92
N SER A 207 29.64 -32.21 4.75
CA SER A 207 31.05 -32.07 5.15
C SER A 207 31.28 -30.61 5.61
N ASP A 208 32.50 -30.29 6.06
CA ASP A 208 32.87 -28.94 6.51
C ASP A 208 32.69 -27.87 5.40
N ASN A 209 32.75 -28.33 4.14
CA ASN A 209 32.67 -27.43 3.00
C ASN A 209 31.36 -27.56 2.18
N VAL A 210 30.48 -28.52 2.52
CA VAL A 210 29.27 -28.81 1.76
C VAL A 210 28.05 -28.88 2.68
N ALA A 211 27.04 -28.09 2.45
CA ALA A 211 25.75 -28.15 3.12
C ALA A 211 24.61 -28.23 2.11
N LEU A 212 23.65 -29.13 2.34
CA LEU A 212 22.40 -29.23 1.59
C LEU A 212 21.29 -28.55 2.40
N LYS A 213 20.47 -27.76 1.71
CA LYS A 213 19.31 -27.10 2.32
C LYS A 213 18.07 -27.41 1.47
N LEU A 214 17.01 -27.85 2.15
CA LEU A 214 15.70 -28.08 1.55
C LEU A 214 14.69 -27.23 2.31
N ASN A 215 13.82 -26.54 1.57
CA ASN A 215 12.72 -25.78 2.14
C ASN A 215 11.44 -26.12 1.39
N TRP A 216 10.38 -26.30 2.12
CA TRP A 216 9.04 -26.49 1.59
C TRP A 216 8.04 -25.73 2.46
N GLY A 217 7.02 -25.13 1.83
CA GLY A 217 5.96 -24.46 2.56
C GLY A 217 4.79 -24.11 1.67
N HIS A 218 3.65 -23.96 2.31
CA HIS A 218 2.45 -23.41 1.70
C HIS A 218 2.24 -21.99 2.25
N TYR A 219 1.83 -21.05 1.40
CA TYR A 219 1.68 -19.64 1.75
C TYR A 219 0.43 -19.08 1.11
N HIS A 220 -0.40 -18.40 1.91
CA HIS A 220 -1.52 -17.62 1.40
C HIS A 220 -1.14 -16.13 1.41
N GLN A 221 -1.48 -15.45 0.31
CA GLN A 221 -1.38 -14.01 0.20
C GLN A 221 -2.78 -13.46 -0.13
N PHE A 222 -3.32 -12.64 0.79
CA PHE A 222 -4.69 -12.11 0.67
C PHE A 222 -4.76 -10.80 -0.10
N LEU A 223 -3.64 -10.09 -0.16
CA LEU A 223 -3.52 -8.80 -0.84
C LEU A 223 -2.36 -8.83 -1.80
N THR A 224 -2.62 -8.42 -3.03
CA THR A 224 -1.59 -8.25 -4.06
C THR A 224 -1.82 -6.95 -4.79
N THR A 225 -0.77 -6.27 -5.21
CA THR A 225 -0.87 -5.14 -6.13
C THR A 225 -1.16 -5.65 -7.54
N ALA A 226 -2.21 -5.12 -8.16
CA ALA A 226 -2.45 -5.35 -9.58
C ALA A 226 -1.36 -4.59 -10.37
N ASN A 227 -0.39 -5.30 -10.90
CA ASN A 227 0.45 -4.76 -11.96
C ASN A 227 -0.39 -4.68 -13.24
N GLY A 228 -0.48 -3.50 -13.86
CA GLY A 228 -1.36 -3.20 -14.99
C GLY A 228 -1.08 -3.93 -16.31
N GLN A 229 -0.62 -5.17 -16.25
CA GLN A 229 -0.50 -6.07 -17.41
C GLN A 229 -1.59 -7.14 -17.48
N ASP A 230 -2.40 -7.32 -16.45
CA ASP A 230 -3.50 -8.28 -16.46
C ASP A 230 -4.84 -7.58 -16.42
N GLU A 231 -5.62 -7.74 -17.48
CA GLU A 231 -6.94 -7.14 -17.74
C GLU A 231 -8.06 -7.60 -16.76
N ASN A 232 -7.73 -8.23 -15.64
CA ASN A 232 -8.71 -8.71 -14.68
C ASN A 232 -8.24 -8.45 -13.25
N LEU A 233 -8.68 -7.33 -12.68
CA LEU A 233 -8.73 -7.12 -11.23
C LEU A 233 -9.66 -8.18 -10.61
N ARG A 234 -9.12 -9.32 -10.21
CA ARG A 234 -9.80 -10.26 -9.31
C ARG A 234 -9.28 -10.04 -7.91
N LEU A 235 -10.12 -9.40 -7.08
CA LEU A 235 -10.00 -9.55 -5.63
C LEU A 235 -10.38 -11.01 -5.32
N VAL A 236 -9.40 -11.79 -4.92
CA VAL A 236 -9.59 -13.18 -4.49
C VAL A 236 -9.88 -13.20 -3.00
#